data_bd5903a782bf444b18c9bbc5a0736b84
#
_entry.id   bd5903a782bf444b18c9bbc5a0736b84
#
_cell.length_a   1.000
_cell.length_b   1.000
_cell.length_c   1.000
_cell.angle_alpha   90.00
_cell.angle_beta   90.00
_cell.angle_gamma   90.00
#
_symmetry.space_group_name_H-M   'P 1'
#
loop_
_entity.id
_entity.type
_entity.pdbx_description
1 polymer ?
#
loop_
_entity_poly.entity_id
_entity_poly.type
_entity_poly.pdbx_seq_one_letter_code
_entity_poly.pdbx_strand_id
1 'polypeptide(L)'
;PMDFIIGGQKNIGRGWQMLVSCLGAGRGISLPALGVSTSQVAFKSASEYAAVREQFGLAIGQFEGIQEKLADIAGKTYLQEAMRVLTTEGLGMGLKPSVVTAIAKYHMTELGRDVLDSAMDIQAGKAIQNGPQNTLASGYVAQPIAITVEGANILTRNLMIFGQGVMRCHPYLQSMVESIHSEDKGADKEFNGILRKTIGYSTANSLRAFRLGVLPFTASANSALPEVREYEKAVHKLSAKLAVYADFSLLVLGGKLKQAEMLSARLGDVMSFLYAAMASIKYYEQKVASSEREQAAPYFHYATRFAL
;
A
#
# COMPACT_ATOMS: atom_id res chain seq x y z
N PRO A 1 -40.89 -4.25 6.95
CA PRO A 1 -41.07 -3.86 8.33
C PRO A 1 -39.81 -3.18 8.85
N MET A 2 -39.98 -2.18 9.73
CA MET A 2 -38.88 -1.36 10.27
C MET A 2 -37.88 -2.16 11.08
N ASP A 3 -38.29 -3.29 11.61
CA ASP A 3 -37.45 -4.17 12.43
C ASP A 3 -36.35 -4.91 11.64
N PHE A 4 -36.46 -4.95 10.31
CA PHE A 4 -35.45 -5.57 9.43
C PHE A 4 -34.41 -4.58 8.91
N ILE A 5 -34.42 -3.32 9.35
CA ILE A 5 -33.42 -2.35 8.96
C ILE A 5 -32.10 -2.64 9.68
N ILE A 6 -31.06 -3.02 8.89
CA ILE A 6 -29.71 -3.26 9.41
C ILE A 6 -29.20 -1.95 10.06
N GLY A 7 -28.76 -2.04 11.32
CA GLY A 7 -28.33 -0.89 12.10
C GLY A 7 -29.47 -0.07 12.74
N GLY A 8 -30.75 -0.46 12.52
CA GLY A 8 -31.92 0.20 13.06
C GLY A 8 -32.25 1.54 12.41
N GLN A 9 -33.38 2.12 12.78
CA GLN A 9 -33.93 3.34 12.15
C GLN A 9 -32.96 4.54 12.17
N LYS A 10 -32.12 4.65 13.20
CA LYS A 10 -31.13 5.73 13.34
C LYS A 10 -30.07 5.75 12.22
N ASN A 11 -29.89 4.62 11.53
CA ASN A 11 -28.90 4.46 10.50
C ASN A 11 -29.47 4.41 9.07
N ILE A 12 -30.73 4.79 8.91
CA ILE A 12 -31.33 4.96 7.57
C ILE A 12 -30.48 5.99 6.80
N GLY A 13 -30.08 5.65 5.57
CA GLY A 13 -29.20 6.46 4.72
C GLY A 13 -27.70 6.26 4.98
N ARG A 14 -27.29 5.54 6.04
CA ARG A 14 -25.87 5.30 6.38
C ARG A 14 -25.33 3.93 5.91
N GLY A 15 -26.08 3.20 5.08
CA GLY A 15 -25.73 1.85 4.64
C GLY A 15 -24.32 1.74 4.02
N TRP A 16 -23.94 2.71 3.20
CA TRP A 16 -22.60 2.76 2.62
C TRP A 16 -21.49 2.89 3.69
N GLN A 17 -21.70 3.80 4.64
CA GLN A 17 -20.73 4.00 5.75
C GLN A 17 -20.60 2.74 6.61
N MET A 18 -21.68 2.07 6.93
CA MET A 18 -21.68 0.82 7.69
C MET A 18 -20.94 -0.28 6.93
N LEU A 19 -21.25 -0.47 5.64
CA LEU A 19 -20.59 -1.45 4.78
C LEU A 19 -19.08 -1.25 4.74
N VAL A 20 -18.64 -0.03 4.42
CA VAL A 20 -17.19 0.28 4.32
C VAL A 20 -16.48 0.11 5.66
N SER A 21 -17.15 0.44 6.78
CA SER A 21 -16.57 0.27 8.11
C SER A 21 -16.39 -1.20 8.50
N CYS A 22 -17.37 -2.05 8.17
CA CYS A 22 -17.28 -3.49 8.46
C CYS A 22 -16.28 -4.20 7.56
N LEU A 23 -16.30 -3.92 6.25
CA LEU A 23 -15.38 -4.55 5.30
C LEU A 23 -13.94 -4.05 5.42
N GLY A 24 -13.74 -2.85 5.98
CA GLY A 24 -12.42 -2.22 6.07
C GLY A 24 -11.39 -3.04 6.84
N ALA A 25 -11.78 -3.68 7.95
CA ALA A 25 -10.90 -4.50 8.76
C ALA A 25 -10.52 -5.80 8.03
N GLY A 26 -11.52 -6.56 7.55
CA GLY A 26 -11.32 -7.82 6.82
C GLY A 26 -10.44 -7.63 5.59
N ARG A 27 -10.67 -6.54 4.84
CA ARG A 27 -9.87 -6.17 3.67
C ARG A 27 -8.38 -5.98 4.01
N GLY A 28 -8.07 -5.50 5.21
CA GLY A 28 -6.69 -5.30 5.66
C GLY A 28 -6.00 -6.57 6.17
N ILE A 29 -6.74 -7.68 6.32
CA ILE A 29 -6.24 -8.93 6.90
C ILE A 29 -6.26 -10.07 5.89
N SER A 30 -7.46 -10.46 5.42
CA SER A 30 -7.66 -11.73 4.71
C SER A 30 -6.96 -11.77 3.35
N LEU A 31 -7.25 -10.78 2.49
CA LEU A 31 -6.67 -10.76 1.14
C LEU A 31 -5.20 -10.37 1.11
N PRO A 32 -4.71 -9.43 1.94
CA PRO A 32 -3.29 -9.21 2.13
C PRO A 32 -2.54 -10.48 2.58
N ALA A 33 -3.09 -11.22 3.54
CA ALA A 33 -2.50 -12.48 3.99
C ALA A 33 -2.45 -13.54 2.88
N LEU A 34 -3.49 -13.61 2.03
CA LEU A 34 -3.48 -14.49 0.86
C LEU A 34 -2.35 -14.09 -0.12
N GLY A 35 -2.18 -12.80 -0.41
CA GLY A 35 -1.08 -12.31 -1.26
C GLY A 35 0.29 -12.70 -0.72
N VAL A 36 0.52 -12.50 0.59
CA VAL A 36 1.78 -12.87 1.25
C VAL A 36 2.02 -14.38 1.20
N SER A 37 1.02 -15.18 1.57
CA SER A 37 1.18 -16.64 1.59
C SER A 37 1.43 -17.21 0.19
N THR A 38 0.77 -16.67 -0.83
CA THR A 38 1.04 -17.00 -2.23
C THR A 38 2.50 -16.69 -2.58
N SER A 39 3.00 -15.52 -2.20
CA SER A 39 4.39 -15.11 -2.47
C SER A 39 5.40 -15.98 -1.72
N GLN A 40 5.14 -16.34 -0.46
CA GLN A 40 6.01 -17.21 0.32
C GLN A 40 6.09 -18.63 -0.28
N VAL A 41 4.96 -19.20 -0.69
CA VAL A 41 4.92 -20.50 -1.36
C VAL A 41 5.64 -20.44 -2.72
N ALA A 42 5.39 -19.38 -3.49
CA ALA A 42 6.04 -19.17 -4.78
C ALA A 42 7.57 -19.03 -4.64
N PHE A 43 8.02 -18.22 -3.68
CA PHE A 43 9.44 -18.05 -3.39
C PHE A 43 10.12 -19.35 -3.00
N LYS A 44 9.54 -20.08 -2.03
CA LYS A 44 10.07 -21.36 -1.59
C LYS A 44 10.14 -22.36 -2.74
N SER A 45 9.03 -22.53 -3.46
CA SER A 45 8.94 -23.50 -4.55
C SER A 45 9.88 -23.18 -5.71
N ALA A 46 10.03 -21.91 -6.09
CA ALA A 46 10.91 -21.50 -7.16
C ALA A 46 12.40 -21.61 -6.78
N SER A 47 12.76 -21.21 -5.55
CA SER A 47 14.16 -21.29 -5.09
C SER A 47 14.63 -22.72 -4.93
N GLU A 48 13.81 -23.61 -4.33
CA GLU A 48 14.13 -25.02 -4.21
C GLU A 48 14.23 -25.71 -5.59
N TYR A 49 13.33 -25.38 -6.52
CA TYR A 49 13.39 -25.90 -7.86
C TYR A 49 14.65 -25.42 -8.61
N ALA A 50 14.99 -24.15 -8.49
CA ALA A 50 16.19 -23.58 -9.12
C ALA A 50 17.50 -24.18 -8.58
N ALA A 51 17.50 -24.62 -7.31
CA ALA A 51 18.66 -25.24 -6.69
C ALA A 51 18.93 -26.67 -7.18
N VAL A 52 17.86 -27.40 -7.59
CA VAL A 52 17.98 -28.83 -7.94
C VAL A 52 17.81 -29.11 -9.46
N ARG A 53 17.14 -28.22 -10.18
CA ARG A 53 16.94 -28.37 -11.62
C ARG A 53 18.20 -28.04 -12.37
N GLU A 54 18.72 -29.00 -13.14
CA GLU A 54 19.90 -28.80 -13.98
C GLU A 54 19.52 -28.60 -15.46
N GLN A 55 20.21 -27.67 -16.09
CA GLN A 55 20.27 -27.47 -17.53
C GLN A 55 21.67 -27.01 -17.92
N PHE A 56 22.15 -27.43 -19.09
CA PHE A 56 23.48 -27.08 -19.59
C PHE A 56 24.62 -27.47 -18.62
N GLY A 57 24.40 -28.54 -17.81
CA GLY A 57 25.37 -29.03 -16.84
C GLY A 57 25.47 -28.27 -15.53
N LEU A 58 24.55 -27.33 -15.26
CA LEU A 58 24.50 -26.52 -14.05
C LEU A 58 23.09 -26.47 -13.47
N ALA A 59 22.97 -26.31 -12.15
CA ALA A 59 21.70 -25.94 -11.52
C ALA A 59 21.23 -24.60 -12.07
N ILE A 60 19.95 -24.49 -12.44
CA ILE A 60 19.45 -23.27 -13.11
C ILE A 60 19.58 -22.03 -12.23
N GLY A 61 19.57 -22.16 -10.91
CA GLY A 61 19.81 -21.05 -9.95
C GLY A 61 21.21 -20.42 -10.06
N GLN A 62 22.12 -20.98 -10.83
CA GLN A 62 23.43 -20.39 -11.10
C GLN A 62 23.42 -19.43 -12.30
N PHE A 63 22.36 -19.39 -13.08
CA PHE A 63 22.23 -18.45 -14.19
C PHE A 63 21.74 -17.09 -13.70
N GLU A 64 22.40 -16.02 -14.11
CA GLU A 64 22.10 -14.65 -13.68
C GLU A 64 20.63 -14.25 -13.94
N GLY A 65 20.05 -14.65 -15.07
CA GLY A 65 18.65 -14.39 -15.39
C GLY A 65 17.65 -15.04 -14.41
N ILE A 66 17.99 -16.19 -13.85
CA ILE A 66 17.20 -16.86 -12.80
C ILE A 66 17.44 -16.18 -11.45
N GLN A 67 18.68 -15.80 -11.16
CA GLN A 67 19.02 -15.07 -9.93
C GLN A 67 18.32 -13.72 -9.84
N GLU A 68 18.22 -12.96 -10.96
CA GLU A 68 17.47 -11.71 -11.03
C GLU A 68 16.00 -11.93 -10.67
N LYS A 69 15.36 -12.94 -11.24
CA LYS A 69 13.96 -13.29 -10.94
C LYS A 69 13.76 -13.73 -9.49
N LEU A 70 14.67 -14.55 -8.96
CA LEU A 70 14.61 -14.96 -7.55
C LEU A 70 14.80 -13.78 -6.60
N ALA A 71 15.68 -12.83 -6.92
CA ALA A 71 15.87 -11.62 -6.12
C ALA A 71 14.62 -10.74 -6.12
N ASP A 72 13.96 -10.58 -7.28
CA ASP A 72 12.69 -9.85 -7.41
C ASP A 72 11.57 -10.50 -6.58
N ILE A 73 11.40 -11.82 -6.70
CA ILE A 73 10.45 -12.60 -5.89
C ILE A 73 10.73 -12.41 -4.40
N ALA A 74 11.97 -12.54 -3.97
CA ALA A 74 12.37 -12.43 -2.57
C ALA A 74 12.10 -11.04 -2.00
N GLY A 75 12.50 -10.00 -2.72
CA GLY A 75 12.31 -8.60 -2.31
C GLY A 75 10.84 -8.19 -2.24
N LYS A 76 10.03 -8.60 -3.23
CA LYS A 76 8.58 -8.36 -3.20
C LYS A 76 7.88 -9.13 -2.09
N THR A 77 8.31 -10.35 -1.80
CA THR A 77 7.79 -11.14 -0.67
C THR A 77 8.10 -10.46 0.67
N TYR A 78 9.33 -9.97 0.85
CA TYR A 78 9.71 -9.21 2.03
C TYR A 78 8.88 -7.93 2.19
N LEU A 79 8.67 -7.17 1.11
CA LEU A 79 7.86 -5.96 1.13
C LEU A 79 6.42 -6.23 1.56
N GLN A 80 5.82 -7.29 1.02
CA GLN A 80 4.47 -7.71 1.38
C GLN A 80 4.37 -8.10 2.86
N GLU A 81 5.33 -8.84 3.38
CA GLU A 81 5.36 -9.20 4.81
C GLU A 81 5.50 -7.96 5.70
N ALA A 82 6.35 -7.01 5.35
CA ALA A 82 6.49 -5.75 6.05
C ALA A 82 5.16 -4.94 6.07
N MET A 83 4.49 -4.85 4.93
CA MET A 83 3.18 -4.19 4.83
C MET A 83 2.11 -4.92 5.65
N ARG A 84 2.10 -6.25 5.61
CA ARG A 84 1.15 -7.09 6.38
C ARG A 84 1.30 -6.81 7.88
N VAL A 85 2.53 -6.89 8.39
CA VAL A 85 2.81 -6.69 9.81
C VAL A 85 2.39 -5.30 10.26
N LEU A 86 2.80 -4.25 9.57
CA LEU A 86 2.44 -2.88 9.93
C LEU A 86 0.93 -2.64 9.90
N THR A 87 0.24 -3.17 8.87
CA THR A 87 -1.22 -3.02 8.74
C THR A 87 -1.96 -3.75 9.87
N THR A 88 -1.58 -4.99 10.16
CA THR A 88 -2.26 -5.81 11.19
C THR A 88 -1.98 -5.31 12.60
N GLU A 89 -0.79 -4.78 12.88
CA GLU A 89 -0.50 -4.14 14.16
C GLU A 89 -1.38 -2.90 14.38
N GLY A 90 -1.51 -2.05 13.36
CA GLY A 90 -2.41 -0.90 13.45
C GLY A 90 -3.86 -1.31 13.73
N LEU A 91 -4.35 -2.35 13.06
CA LEU A 91 -5.68 -2.90 13.31
C LEU A 91 -5.80 -3.50 14.73
N GLY A 92 -4.77 -4.21 15.19
CA GLY A 92 -4.71 -4.78 16.54
C GLY A 92 -4.72 -3.71 17.65
N MET A 93 -4.22 -2.52 17.37
CA MET A 93 -4.32 -1.34 18.27
C MET A 93 -5.72 -0.69 18.23
N GLY A 94 -6.67 -1.24 17.50
CA GLY A 94 -8.03 -0.69 17.36
C GLY A 94 -8.15 0.45 16.35
N LEU A 95 -7.10 0.76 15.60
CA LEU A 95 -7.17 1.75 14.53
C LEU A 95 -8.09 1.25 13.40
N LYS A 96 -8.72 2.20 12.70
CA LYS A 96 -9.59 1.91 11.54
C LYS A 96 -9.04 2.59 10.28
N PRO A 97 -7.86 2.20 9.79
CA PRO A 97 -7.14 2.89 8.73
C PRO A 97 -7.68 2.48 7.34
N SER A 98 -8.86 2.96 6.98
CA SER A 98 -9.57 2.55 5.75
C SER A 98 -8.77 2.73 4.46
N VAL A 99 -7.86 3.71 4.41
CA VAL A 99 -6.98 3.94 3.26
C VAL A 99 -5.84 2.92 3.24
N VAL A 100 -5.20 2.70 4.40
CA VAL A 100 -4.11 1.73 4.53
C VAL A 100 -4.59 0.31 4.20
N THR A 101 -5.78 -0.07 4.67
CA THR A 101 -6.35 -1.40 4.34
C THR A 101 -6.66 -1.54 2.85
N ALA A 102 -7.06 -0.45 2.17
CA ALA A 102 -7.25 -0.45 0.73
C ALA A 102 -5.90 -0.58 -0.02
N ILE A 103 -4.87 0.13 0.44
CA ILE A 103 -3.50 0.01 -0.09
C ILE A 103 -2.99 -1.43 0.07
N ALA A 104 -3.08 -1.99 1.28
CA ALA A 104 -2.64 -3.34 1.57
C ALA A 104 -3.33 -4.37 0.66
N LYS A 105 -4.66 -4.31 0.56
CA LYS A 105 -5.42 -5.21 -0.31
C LYS A 105 -4.97 -5.12 -1.75
N TYR A 106 -4.91 -3.93 -2.31
CA TYR A 106 -4.57 -3.73 -3.72
C TYR A 106 -3.14 -4.21 -4.01
N HIS A 107 -2.15 -3.62 -3.34
CA HIS A 107 -0.75 -3.91 -3.67
C HIS A 107 -0.32 -5.32 -3.33
N MET A 108 -0.76 -5.88 -2.19
CA MET A 108 -0.32 -7.21 -1.80
C MET A 108 -0.96 -8.31 -2.67
N THR A 109 -2.16 -8.10 -3.18
CA THR A 109 -2.76 -9.05 -4.13
C THR A 109 -2.15 -8.93 -5.53
N GLU A 110 -1.80 -7.73 -6.00
CA GLU A 110 -1.11 -7.56 -7.29
C GLU A 110 0.35 -8.05 -7.22
N LEU A 111 1.08 -7.73 -6.15
CA LEU A 111 2.43 -8.25 -5.95
C LEU A 111 2.44 -9.79 -5.81
N GLY A 112 1.43 -10.37 -5.15
CA GLY A 112 1.27 -11.82 -5.07
C GLY A 112 1.09 -12.47 -6.43
N ARG A 113 0.33 -11.83 -7.32
CA ARG A 113 0.17 -12.27 -8.72
C ARG A 113 1.50 -12.21 -9.47
N ASP A 114 2.20 -11.10 -9.39
CA ASP A 114 3.45 -10.86 -10.09
C ASP A 114 4.57 -11.81 -9.63
N VAL A 115 4.66 -12.06 -8.33
CA VAL A 115 5.57 -13.05 -7.74
C VAL A 115 5.23 -14.47 -8.22
N LEU A 116 3.94 -14.81 -8.27
CA LEU A 116 3.50 -16.12 -8.73
C LEU A 116 3.81 -16.34 -10.21
N ASP A 117 3.57 -15.35 -11.07
CA ASP A 117 3.91 -15.38 -12.49
C ASP A 117 5.42 -15.59 -12.69
N SER A 118 6.25 -14.83 -11.96
CA SER A 118 7.71 -14.98 -12.01
C SER A 118 8.18 -16.37 -11.54
N ALA A 119 7.55 -16.94 -10.52
CA ALA A 119 7.86 -18.29 -10.05
C ALA A 119 7.46 -19.38 -11.06
N MET A 120 6.34 -19.18 -11.75
CA MET A 120 5.91 -20.07 -12.83
C MET A 120 6.88 -20.02 -14.01
N ASP A 121 7.40 -18.84 -14.37
CA ASP A 121 8.43 -18.68 -15.40
C ASP A 121 9.70 -19.48 -15.08
N ILE A 122 10.15 -19.42 -13.81
CA ILE A 122 11.33 -20.20 -13.36
C ILE A 122 11.07 -21.71 -13.46
N GLN A 123 9.88 -22.18 -13.09
CA GLN A 123 9.53 -23.61 -13.15
C GLN A 123 9.16 -24.08 -14.56
N ALA A 124 8.87 -23.17 -15.48
CA ALA A 124 8.55 -23.43 -16.88
C ALA A 124 7.48 -24.54 -17.05
N GLY A 125 7.75 -25.55 -17.85
CA GLY A 125 6.81 -26.65 -18.13
C GLY A 125 6.26 -27.36 -16.90
N LYS A 126 7.03 -27.44 -15.79
CA LYS A 126 6.55 -28.01 -14.52
C LYS A 126 5.37 -27.21 -13.94
N ALA A 127 5.40 -25.88 -14.07
CA ALA A 127 4.36 -25.02 -13.53
C ALA A 127 3.02 -25.13 -14.28
N ILE A 128 3.03 -25.67 -15.52
CA ILE A 128 1.84 -25.82 -16.36
C ILE A 128 1.21 -27.22 -16.23
N GLN A 129 1.99 -28.22 -15.83
CA GLN A 129 1.52 -29.60 -15.70
C GLN A 129 0.57 -29.73 -14.49
N ASN A 130 -0.63 -30.24 -14.72
CA ASN A 130 -1.54 -30.55 -13.62
C ASN A 130 -1.07 -31.82 -12.89
N GLY A 131 -1.12 -31.79 -11.57
CA GLY A 131 -0.78 -32.92 -10.75
C GLY A 131 -0.29 -32.54 -9.34
N PRO A 132 -0.09 -33.51 -8.44
CA PRO A 132 0.21 -33.25 -7.04
C PRO A 132 1.59 -32.61 -6.81
N GLN A 133 2.48 -32.67 -7.78
CA GLN A 133 3.80 -32.06 -7.70
C GLN A 133 3.84 -30.60 -8.18
N ASN A 134 2.75 -30.09 -8.76
CA ASN A 134 2.66 -28.68 -9.12
C ASN A 134 2.04 -27.88 -7.97
N THR A 135 2.89 -27.15 -7.25
CA THR A 135 2.51 -26.35 -6.10
C THR A 135 1.98 -24.95 -6.47
N LEU A 136 2.11 -24.53 -7.73
CA LEU A 136 1.80 -23.17 -8.17
C LEU A 136 0.49 -23.06 -8.95
N ALA A 137 0.13 -24.07 -9.76
CA ALA A 137 -1.01 -23.99 -10.69
C ALA A 137 -2.34 -23.66 -10.01
N SER A 138 -2.64 -24.28 -8.87
CA SER A 138 -3.88 -24.01 -8.14
C SER A 138 -3.91 -22.56 -7.60
N GLY A 139 -2.78 -22.06 -7.11
CA GLY A 139 -2.62 -20.67 -6.69
C GLY A 139 -2.85 -19.71 -7.86
N TYR A 140 -2.28 -20.00 -9.01
CA TYR A 140 -2.44 -19.20 -10.23
C TYR A 140 -3.91 -19.07 -10.67
N VAL A 141 -4.63 -20.21 -10.71
CA VAL A 141 -6.06 -20.22 -11.06
C VAL A 141 -6.91 -19.49 -10.03
N ALA A 142 -6.56 -19.56 -8.74
CA ALA A 142 -7.31 -18.95 -7.65
C ALA A 142 -6.99 -17.44 -7.46
N GLN A 143 -5.82 -16.97 -7.87
CA GLN A 143 -5.37 -15.59 -7.61
C GLN A 143 -6.35 -14.49 -8.06
N PRO A 144 -7.08 -14.61 -9.21
CA PRO A 144 -8.08 -13.62 -9.61
C PRO A 144 -9.20 -13.39 -8.59
N ILE A 145 -9.47 -14.35 -7.69
CA ILE A 145 -10.43 -14.17 -6.60
C ILE A 145 -9.99 -13.00 -5.72
N ALA A 146 -8.72 -12.97 -5.32
CA ALA A 146 -8.17 -11.91 -4.49
C ALA A 146 -8.21 -10.53 -5.15
N ILE A 147 -8.16 -10.49 -6.48
CA ILE A 147 -8.26 -9.25 -7.26
C ILE A 147 -9.69 -8.71 -7.29
N THR A 148 -10.67 -9.61 -7.29
CA THR A 148 -12.08 -9.30 -7.54
C THR A 148 -12.86 -8.96 -6.26
N VAL A 149 -12.68 -9.77 -5.20
CA VAL A 149 -13.49 -9.66 -3.98
C VAL A 149 -13.03 -8.54 -3.05
N GLU A 150 -13.90 -8.13 -2.12
CA GLU A 150 -13.69 -7.02 -1.16
C GLU A 150 -13.33 -5.68 -1.81
N GLY A 151 -13.86 -5.45 -2.99
CA GLY A 151 -13.59 -4.30 -3.84
C GLY A 151 -12.55 -4.62 -4.91
N ALA A 152 -13.03 -4.64 -6.16
CA ALA A 152 -12.16 -4.91 -7.31
C ALA A 152 -10.94 -3.99 -7.32
N ASN A 153 -9.77 -4.51 -7.67
CA ASN A 153 -8.52 -3.76 -7.61
C ASN A 153 -8.54 -2.49 -8.46
N ILE A 154 -9.19 -2.51 -9.63
CA ILE A 154 -9.37 -1.32 -10.47
C ILE A 154 -10.08 -0.21 -9.69
N LEU A 155 -11.22 -0.52 -9.06
CA LEU A 155 -11.97 0.45 -8.24
C LEU A 155 -11.15 0.91 -7.04
N THR A 156 -10.49 -0.01 -6.36
CA THR A 156 -9.69 0.29 -5.17
C THR A 156 -8.57 1.28 -5.49
N ARG A 157 -7.79 1.02 -6.54
CA ARG A 157 -6.70 1.89 -6.98
C ARG A 157 -7.20 3.24 -7.47
N ASN A 158 -8.21 3.25 -8.34
CA ASN A 158 -8.62 4.45 -9.05
C ASN A 158 -9.45 5.42 -8.20
N LEU A 159 -10.21 4.90 -7.23
CA LEU A 159 -11.14 5.70 -6.46
C LEU A 159 -10.87 5.67 -4.94
N MET A 160 -10.60 4.48 -4.37
CA MET A 160 -10.64 4.34 -2.92
C MET A 160 -9.36 4.86 -2.24
N ILE A 161 -8.19 4.60 -2.81
CA ILE A 161 -6.90 4.93 -2.17
C ILE A 161 -6.73 6.45 -2.09
N PHE A 162 -6.73 7.16 -3.21
CA PHE A 162 -6.53 8.61 -3.21
C PHE A 162 -7.83 9.39 -3.31
N GLY A 163 -8.71 9.10 -4.27
CA GLY A 163 -9.90 9.89 -4.53
C GLY A 163 -10.86 10.00 -3.33
N GLN A 164 -11.04 8.90 -2.58
CA GLN A 164 -11.76 8.91 -1.30
C GLN A 164 -10.82 9.13 -0.12
N GLY A 165 -9.59 8.63 -0.21
CA GLY A 165 -8.61 8.70 0.86
C GLY A 165 -8.19 10.14 1.19
N VAL A 166 -7.99 10.98 0.21
CA VAL A 166 -7.61 12.39 0.43
C VAL A 166 -8.64 13.15 1.25
N MET A 167 -9.95 12.88 1.04
CA MET A 167 -11.02 13.49 1.83
C MET A 167 -10.97 13.09 3.31
N ARG A 168 -10.48 11.90 3.61
CA ARG A 168 -10.42 11.35 4.98
C ARG A 168 -9.10 11.66 5.68
N CYS A 169 -8.02 11.77 4.92
CA CYS A 169 -6.67 11.95 5.46
C CYS A 169 -6.24 13.41 5.50
N HIS A 170 -6.87 14.30 4.72
CA HIS A 170 -6.57 15.73 4.78
C HIS A 170 -7.15 16.35 6.06
N PRO A 171 -6.35 17.09 6.84
CA PRO A 171 -6.76 17.52 8.19
C PRO A 171 -7.98 18.44 8.25
N TYR A 172 -8.32 19.11 7.14
CA TYR A 172 -9.38 20.14 7.14
C TYR A 172 -10.51 19.89 6.14
N LEU A 173 -10.36 18.98 5.17
CA LEU A 173 -11.36 18.82 4.10
C LEU A 173 -12.72 18.32 4.60
N GLN A 174 -12.69 17.36 5.51
CA GLN A 174 -13.95 16.82 6.03
C GLN A 174 -14.73 17.89 6.77
N SER A 175 -14.08 18.63 7.68
CA SER A 175 -14.71 19.73 8.41
C SER A 175 -15.17 20.85 7.49
N MET A 176 -14.44 21.13 6.40
CA MET A 176 -14.85 22.10 5.38
C MET A 176 -16.14 21.68 4.67
N VAL A 177 -16.27 20.41 4.29
CA VAL A 177 -17.48 19.87 3.66
C VAL A 177 -18.66 19.88 4.66
N GLU A 178 -18.41 19.50 5.91
CA GLU A 178 -19.42 19.52 6.95
C GLU A 178 -19.95 20.95 7.22
N SER A 179 -19.07 21.96 7.27
CA SER A 179 -19.47 23.35 7.46
C SER A 179 -20.27 23.93 6.29
N ILE A 180 -20.01 23.49 5.05
CA ILE A 180 -20.81 23.91 3.87
C ILE A 180 -22.23 23.35 3.93
N HIS A 181 -22.44 22.18 4.53
CA HIS A 181 -23.74 21.52 4.62
C HIS A 181 -24.46 21.83 5.94
N SER A 182 -23.85 22.62 6.83
CA SER A 182 -24.45 23.01 8.10
C SER A 182 -25.42 24.16 7.88
N GLU A 183 -26.63 24.05 8.43
CA GLU A 183 -27.65 25.11 8.45
C GLU A 183 -27.51 26.04 9.67
N ASP A 184 -26.46 25.90 10.47
CA ASP A 184 -26.25 26.69 11.69
C ASP A 184 -25.87 28.14 11.38
N LYS A 185 -26.40 29.09 12.16
CA LYS A 185 -26.14 30.54 12.03
C LYS A 185 -24.67 30.97 12.14
N GLY A 186 -23.77 30.06 12.49
CA GLY A 186 -22.32 30.29 12.62
C GLY A 186 -21.47 29.60 11.54
N ALA A 187 -22.09 28.84 10.62
CA ALA A 187 -21.39 28.02 9.63
C ALA A 187 -20.43 28.82 8.74
N ASP A 188 -20.79 30.02 8.33
CA ASP A 188 -19.93 30.90 7.53
C ASP A 188 -18.65 31.30 8.26
N LYS A 189 -18.75 31.59 9.55
CA LYS A 189 -17.60 31.98 10.37
C LYS A 189 -16.67 30.78 10.61
N GLU A 190 -17.26 29.62 10.83
CA GLU A 190 -16.55 28.36 10.99
C GLU A 190 -15.84 28.00 9.67
N PHE A 191 -16.54 28.03 8.54
CA PHE A 191 -15.96 27.81 7.21
C PHE A 191 -14.77 28.71 6.94
N ASN A 192 -14.90 30.03 7.17
CA ASN A 192 -13.81 30.98 6.97
C ASN A 192 -12.61 30.68 7.90
N GLY A 193 -12.86 30.20 9.11
CA GLY A 193 -11.81 29.75 10.04
C GLY A 193 -11.06 28.52 9.51
N ILE A 194 -11.79 27.54 8.99
CA ILE A 194 -11.23 26.32 8.40
C ILE A 194 -10.45 26.66 7.12
N LEU A 195 -11.00 27.53 6.28
CA LEU A 195 -10.34 27.97 5.03
C LEU A 195 -8.99 28.62 5.31
N ARG A 196 -8.89 29.51 6.29
CA ARG A 196 -7.60 30.14 6.70
C ARG A 196 -6.60 29.08 7.16
N LYS A 197 -7.02 28.10 7.96
CA LYS A 197 -6.16 27.00 8.41
C LYS A 197 -5.69 26.14 7.23
N THR A 198 -6.57 25.88 6.26
CA THR A 198 -6.23 25.12 5.04
C THR A 198 -5.19 25.86 4.21
N ILE A 199 -5.37 27.16 3.99
CA ILE A 199 -4.38 27.98 3.25
C ILE A 199 -3.04 27.97 3.98
N GLY A 200 -3.01 28.16 5.30
CA GLY A 200 -1.79 28.09 6.09
C GLY A 200 -1.10 26.73 5.99
N TYR A 201 -1.85 25.64 6.04
CA TYR A 201 -1.35 24.29 5.90
C TYR A 201 -0.73 24.04 4.50
N SER A 202 -1.44 24.39 3.44
CA SER A 202 -0.95 24.23 2.06
C SER A 202 0.29 25.10 1.78
N THR A 203 0.34 26.32 2.34
CA THR A 203 1.53 27.18 2.25
C THR A 203 2.72 26.55 2.99
N ALA A 204 2.52 26.03 4.20
CA ALA A 204 3.57 25.36 4.96
C ALA A 204 4.09 24.10 4.24
N ASN A 205 3.20 23.30 3.63
CA ASN A 205 3.57 22.14 2.83
C ASN A 205 4.39 22.55 1.59
N SER A 206 3.99 23.60 0.90
CA SER A 206 4.69 24.12 -0.27
C SER A 206 6.11 24.61 0.08
N LEU A 207 6.25 25.36 1.17
CA LEU A 207 7.55 25.80 1.69
C LEU A 207 8.43 24.63 2.11
N ARG A 208 7.84 23.63 2.77
CA ARG A 208 8.55 22.39 3.16
C ARG A 208 9.04 21.64 1.92
N ALA A 209 8.19 21.45 0.93
CA ALA A 209 8.56 20.74 -0.31
C ALA A 209 9.65 21.51 -1.09
N PHE A 210 9.53 22.82 -1.19
CA PHE A 210 10.55 23.69 -1.81
C PHE A 210 11.89 23.57 -1.07
N ARG A 211 11.88 23.74 0.26
CA ARG A 211 13.09 23.61 1.09
C ARG A 211 13.78 22.26 0.87
N LEU A 212 13.04 21.16 0.93
CA LEU A 212 13.57 19.81 0.77
C LEU A 212 14.02 19.51 -0.67
N GLY A 213 13.47 20.26 -1.65
CA GLY A 213 13.89 20.19 -3.04
C GLY A 213 15.22 20.90 -3.32
N VAL A 214 15.38 22.10 -2.75
CA VAL A 214 16.58 22.96 -2.95
C VAL A 214 17.70 22.59 -1.98
N LEU A 215 17.36 22.25 -0.73
CA LEU A 215 18.30 21.90 0.35
C LEU A 215 18.04 20.46 0.83
N PRO A 216 18.34 19.44 0.01
CA PRO A 216 17.98 18.04 0.31
C PRO A 216 18.65 17.49 1.57
N PHE A 217 19.77 18.04 2.01
CA PHE A 217 20.47 17.69 3.24
C PHE A 217 19.70 18.09 4.51
N THR A 218 18.67 18.97 4.39
CA THR A 218 17.81 19.34 5.53
C THR A 218 16.70 18.34 5.81
N ALA A 219 16.58 17.25 5.03
CA ALA A 219 15.66 16.17 5.32
C ALA A 219 16.09 15.45 6.60
N SER A 220 15.16 15.36 7.56
CA SER A 220 15.42 14.66 8.83
C SER A 220 15.38 13.14 8.63
N ALA A 221 16.19 12.45 9.42
CA ALA A 221 16.17 11.02 9.60
C ALA A 221 16.36 10.74 11.10
N ASN A 222 15.52 9.89 11.67
CA ASN A 222 15.50 9.62 13.11
C ASN A 222 16.07 8.23 13.44
N SER A 223 16.28 7.37 12.43
CA SER A 223 16.80 6.02 12.64
C SER A 223 18.20 6.02 13.25
N ALA A 224 18.43 5.11 14.20
CA ALA A 224 19.76 4.81 14.71
C ALA A 224 20.63 4.08 13.67
N LEU A 225 20.00 3.40 12.69
CA LEU A 225 20.67 2.59 11.66
C LEU A 225 21.08 3.48 10.47
N PRO A 226 22.38 3.58 10.16
CA PRO A 226 22.86 4.44 9.07
C PRO A 226 22.25 4.08 7.71
N GLU A 227 22.09 2.79 7.39
CA GLU A 227 21.54 2.26 6.15
C GLU A 227 20.08 2.63 5.95
N VAL A 228 19.35 2.88 7.02
CA VAL A 228 17.92 3.28 7.01
C VAL A 228 17.77 4.78 6.76
N ARG A 229 18.69 5.60 7.24
CA ARG A 229 18.56 7.07 7.23
C ARG A 229 18.35 7.67 5.84
N GLU A 230 19.02 7.14 4.83
CA GLU A 230 18.87 7.64 3.46
C GLU A 230 17.47 7.38 2.91
N TYR A 231 16.87 6.25 3.23
CA TYR A 231 15.50 5.93 2.86
C TYR A 231 14.48 6.80 3.62
N GLU A 232 14.69 7.05 4.92
CA GLU A 232 13.84 7.99 5.66
C GLU A 232 13.87 9.40 5.05
N LYS A 233 15.04 9.90 4.67
CA LYS A 233 15.16 11.19 3.97
C LYS A 233 14.43 11.19 2.63
N ALA A 234 14.50 10.11 1.86
CA ALA A 234 13.77 9.95 0.61
C ALA A 234 12.24 9.99 0.84
N VAL A 235 11.75 9.21 1.80
CA VAL A 235 10.33 9.22 2.20
C VAL A 235 9.88 10.62 2.62
N HIS A 236 10.68 11.33 3.43
CA HIS A 236 10.39 12.71 3.83
C HIS A 236 10.23 13.67 2.65
N LYS A 237 11.15 13.59 1.66
CA LYS A 237 11.10 14.43 0.46
C LYS A 237 9.88 14.12 -0.41
N LEU A 238 9.63 12.84 -0.65
CA LEU A 238 8.51 12.40 -1.49
C LEU A 238 7.16 12.68 -0.84
N SER A 239 7.03 12.49 0.49
CA SER A 239 5.80 12.81 1.22
C SER A 239 5.48 14.32 1.19
N ALA A 240 6.50 15.18 1.27
CA ALA A 240 6.30 16.61 1.15
C ALA A 240 5.81 17.01 -0.26
N LYS A 241 6.37 16.41 -1.31
CA LYS A 241 5.89 16.59 -2.69
C LYS A 241 4.46 16.09 -2.88
N LEU A 242 4.15 14.89 -2.36
CA LEU A 242 2.79 14.33 -2.44
C LEU A 242 1.76 15.26 -1.78
N ALA A 243 2.08 15.86 -0.62
CA ALA A 243 1.19 16.80 0.05
C ALA A 243 0.86 18.00 -0.85
N VAL A 244 1.86 18.58 -1.53
CA VAL A 244 1.66 19.70 -2.47
C VAL A 244 0.81 19.28 -3.67
N TYR A 245 1.07 18.11 -4.25
CA TYR A 245 0.27 17.61 -5.38
C TYR A 245 -1.17 17.28 -4.96
N ALA A 246 -1.38 16.80 -3.75
CA ALA A 246 -2.71 16.56 -3.20
C ALA A 246 -3.48 17.87 -3.06
N ASP A 247 -2.89 18.88 -2.39
CA ASP A 247 -3.48 20.20 -2.22
C ASP A 247 -3.79 20.88 -3.56
N PHE A 248 -2.86 20.82 -4.51
CA PHE A 248 -3.03 21.39 -5.85
C PHE A 248 -4.15 20.68 -6.63
N SER A 249 -4.20 19.35 -6.57
CA SER A 249 -5.25 18.57 -7.24
C SER A 249 -6.63 18.89 -6.68
N LEU A 250 -6.74 19.08 -5.39
CA LEU A 250 -7.98 19.50 -4.72
C LEU A 250 -8.38 20.92 -5.09
N LEU A 251 -7.42 21.85 -5.16
CA LEU A 251 -7.67 23.22 -5.54
C LEU A 251 -8.20 23.34 -6.99
N VAL A 252 -7.60 22.58 -7.91
CA VAL A 252 -7.94 22.67 -9.35
C VAL A 252 -9.20 21.89 -9.68
N LEU A 253 -9.36 20.69 -9.13
CA LEU A 253 -10.42 19.75 -9.52
C LEU A 253 -11.58 19.72 -8.52
N GLY A 254 -11.35 20.04 -7.25
CA GLY A 254 -12.37 19.97 -6.22
C GLY A 254 -13.09 18.61 -6.22
N GLY A 255 -14.41 18.64 -6.27
CA GLY A 255 -15.25 17.43 -6.33
C GLY A 255 -15.05 16.56 -7.59
N LYS A 256 -14.58 17.16 -8.70
CA LYS A 256 -14.29 16.45 -9.95
C LYS A 256 -13.06 15.51 -9.83
N LEU A 257 -12.27 15.63 -8.77
CA LEU A 257 -11.15 14.71 -8.51
C LEU A 257 -11.59 13.26 -8.47
N LYS A 258 -12.80 12.97 -7.98
CA LYS A 258 -13.39 11.62 -7.97
C LYS A 258 -13.68 11.07 -9.36
N GLN A 259 -13.86 11.94 -10.35
CA GLN A 259 -14.11 11.57 -11.74
C GLN A 259 -12.79 11.48 -12.54
N ALA A 260 -11.74 12.14 -12.06
CA ALA A 260 -10.39 12.10 -12.65
C ALA A 260 -9.65 10.85 -12.16
N GLU A 261 -10.19 9.66 -12.44
CA GLU A 261 -9.72 8.38 -11.90
C GLU A 261 -8.27 8.07 -12.24
N MET A 262 -7.81 8.43 -13.46
CA MET A 262 -6.42 8.21 -13.87
C MET A 262 -5.43 9.04 -13.04
N LEU A 263 -5.75 10.28 -12.72
CA LEU A 263 -4.93 11.12 -11.85
C LEU A 263 -4.98 10.61 -10.41
N SER A 264 -6.18 10.28 -9.94
CA SER A 264 -6.41 9.71 -8.61
C SER A 264 -5.60 8.42 -8.42
N ALA A 265 -5.56 7.54 -9.43
CA ALA A 265 -4.78 6.32 -9.39
C ALA A 265 -3.27 6.60 -9.26
N ARG A 266 -2.71 7.52 -10.05
CA ARG A 266 -1.29 7.85 -10.01
C ARG A 266 -0.86 8.46 -8.67
N LEU A 267 -1.67 9.36 -8.12
CA LEU A 267 -1.43 9.91 -6.79
C LEU A 267 -1.61 8.85 -5.69
N GLY A 268 -2.56 7.93 -5.90
CA GLY A 268 -2.76 6.76 -5.07
C GLY A 268 -1.55 5.82 -5.07
N ASP A 269 -0.94 5.59 -6.23
CA ASP A 269 0.28 4.77 -6.34
C ASP A 269 1.43 5.41 -5.55
N VAL A 270 1.67 6.72 -5.71
CA VAL A 270 2.72 7.42 -4.94
C VAL A 270 2.47 7.30 -3.43
N MET A 271 1.23 7.51 -2.98
CA MET A 271 0.88 7.37 -1.56
C MET A 271 1.09 5.93 -1.07
N SER A 272 0.72 4.94 -1.88
CA SER A 272 0.84 3.53 -1.56
C SER A 272 2.29 3.08 -1.46
N PHE A 273 3.12 3.48 -2.39
CA PHE A 273 4.54 3.14 -2.38
C PHE A 273 5.29 3.86 -1.25
N LEU A 274 4.90 5.08 -0.88
CA LEU A 274 5.41 5.71 0.34
C LEU A 274 5.03 4.93 1.61
N TYR A 275 3.80 4.42 1.68
CA TYR A 275 3.40 3.53 2.77
C TYR A 275 4.22 2.23 2.78
N ALA A 276 4.43 1.61 1.62
CA ALA A 276 5.21 0.39 1.48
C ALA A 276 6.68 0.59 1.90
N ALA A 277 7.30 1.70 1.49
CA ALA A 277 8.66 2.06 1.92
C ALA A 277 8.74 2.26 3.43
N MET A 278 7.78 2.97 4.02
CA MET A 278 7.71 3.15 5.47
C MET A 278 7.50 1.83 6.21
N ALA A 279 6.66 0.93 5.67
CA ALA A 279 6.45 -0.39 6.23
C ALA A 279 7.74 -1.22 6.21
N SER A 280 8.48 -1.22 5.10
CA SER A 280 9.77 -1.88 4.96
C SER A 280 10.79 -1.37 5.99
N ILE A 281 10.89 -0.04 6.14
CA ILE A 281 11.76 0.61 7.14
C ILE A 281 11.39 0.16 8.56
N LYS A 282 10.11 0.26 8.94
CA LYS A 282 9.66 -0.09 10.29
C LYS A 282 9.80 -1.58 10.59
N TYR A 283 9.55 -2.43 9.62
CA TYR A 283 9.74 -3.86 9.76
C TYR A 283 11.22 -4.20 10.02
N TYR A 284 12.14 -3.63 9.23
CA TYR A 284 13.57 -3.84 9.40
C TYR A 284 14.08 -3.36 10.76
N GLU A 285 13.66 -2.18 11.20
CA GLU A 285 14.08 -1.60 12.46
C GLU A 285 13.55 -2.35 13.69
N GLN A 286 12.29 -2.76 13.66
CA GLN A 286 11.56 -3.18 14.86
C GLN A 286 11.33 -4.69 14.94
N LYS A 287 11.28 -5.40 13.81
CA LYS A 287 10.93 -6.83 13.75
C LYS A 287 12.11 -7.72 13.42
N VAL A 288 13.07 -7.23 12.64
CA VAL A 288 14.26 -8.00 12.33
C VAL A 288 15.21 -7.94 13.53
N ALA A 289 15.51 -9.11 14.11
CA ALA A 289 16.45 -9.22 15.21
C ALA A 289 17.83 -8.70 14.79
N SER A 290 18.56 -8.07 15.72
CA SER A 290 19.88 -7.47 15.41
C SER A 290 20.87 -8.51 14.86
N SER A 291 20.78 -9.76 15.30
CA SER A 291 21.58 -10.89 14.80
C SER A 291 21.24 -11.33 13.37
N GLU A 292 20.05 -10.98 12.87
CA GLU A 292 19.55 -11.38 11.55
C GLU A 292 19.61 -10.24 10.52
N ARG A 293 19.95 -9.02 10.96
CA ARG A 293 19.93 -7.84 10.08
C ARG A 293 20.85 -7.94 8.89
N GLU A 294 22.03 -8.51 9.05
CA GLU A 294 22.97 -8.69 7.96
C GLU A 294 22.38 -9.58 6.85
N GLN A 295 21.71 -10.67 7.23
CA GLN A 295 21.04 -11.56 6.28
C GLN A 295 19.78 -10.92 5.67
N ALA A 296 19.05 -10.10 6.42
CA ALA A 296 17.85 -9.43 5.96
C ALA A 296 18.12 -8.17 5.12
N ALA A 297 19.32 -7.57 5.24
CA ALA A 297 19.66 -6.31 4.57
C ALA A 297 19.47 -6.33 3.04
N PRO A 298 19.85 -7.36 2.28
CA PRO A 298 19.61 -7.39 0.83
C PRO A 298 18.12 -7.30 0.48
N TYR A 299 17.25 -8.00 1.20
CA TYR A 299 15.81 -7.99 1.01
C TYR A 299 15.22 -6.62 1.37
N PHE A 300 15.66 -6.05 2.49
CA PHE A 300 15.28 -4.71 2.92
C PHE A 300 15.66 -3.65 1.89
N HIS A 301 16.89 -3.67 1.41
CA HIS A 301 17.37 -2.70 0.41
C HIS A 301 16.61 -2.84 -0.91
N TYR A 302 16.38 -4.06 -1.37
CA TYR A 302 15.60 -4.31 -2.57
C TYR A 302 14.17 -3.77 -2.41
N ALA A 303 13.46 -4.22 -1.38
CA ALA A 303 12.08 -3.87 -1.11
C ALA A 303 11.87 -2.34 -0.98
N THR A 304 12.77 -1.67 -0.25
CA THR A 304 12.66 -0.23 -0.02
C THR A 304 12.98 0.58 -1.28
N ARG A 305 13.97 0.15 -2.08
CA ARG A 305 14.27 0.78 -3.38
C ARG A 305 13.17 0.56 -4.40
N PHE A 306 12.58 -0.63 -4.42
CA PHE A 306 11.42 -0.92 -5.27
C PHE A 306 10.22 -0.01 -4.95
N ALA A 307 10.05 0.36 -3.67
CA ALA A 307 8.96 1.22 -3.21
C ALA A 307 9.26 2.74 -3.35
N LEU A 308 10.50 3.16 -3.61
CA LEU A 308 10.92 4.56 -3.75
C LEU A 308 11.23 4.94 -5.19
#